data_918817383c1d2de64a2bf1c11a63b7b2
#
_entry.id   918817383c1d2de64a2bf1c11a63b7b2
#
_cell.length_a   1.000
_cell.length_b   1.000
_cell.length_c   1.000
_cell.angle_alpha   90.00
_cell.angle_beta   90.00
_cell.angle_gamma   90.00
#
_symmetry.space_group_name_H-M   'P 1'
#
loop_
_entity.id
_entity.type
_entity.pdbx_description
1 polymer ?
#
loop_
_entity_poly.entity_id
_entity_poly.type
_entity_poly.pdbx_seq_one_letter_code
_entity_poly.pdbx_strand_id
1 'polypeptide(L)'
;MPDVTISIWTAVVGFFLSFLAYFFKKWCPSLYVYILTAILGIGWIVYVFLDQGFIKTVPIFFIFVFSFFSSPVPERSKVQLQEIIDQLKEQGAREIVLSKNKERLLVDFLFSGLFIVIAVLYFLFGPDSPITLILLYSFVSLVVGLTKRVELFRALRLFYAEHEEVLYAVSLFETKKYPLEELSEVSVQTRPDVLQLFQLFSLFSPNMDYTTSMGKTWKLSFSGEKVYFTPDPSESMAFLLKEEIHKMEEVEVKPFYHQNNWKRLLGKWYFAATVKGVGAYAALITLFTLMGIGPIVTTIVMVLFWIFNLWISDRVLKIALDMKKIDDPDLLPIIEKVFSRAGLSHVDIYVTESAEYNGFAIGANIGRSLVALTSETLKLPHEAIEGILAHEAIHVKKRDVLMGQLLRFLLIGLVLAGVFLFYKAFQNWLEHAQIFVFLSLWLLIFLLPAFQSLFTQWMEVRADHLGATLLDGGNAQMANSLTILCEYQDRALEKSAGYYVTFEKEQEANKKDKKISSLERDSWFFRFLEFQFMSHPPMYWRVHSLQTTETGWSIGKIKLWWCSRFRESLPN
;
A
#
# COMPACT_ATOMS: atom_id res chain seq x y z
N MET A 1 -18.17 -0.42 -22.70
CA MET A 1 -18.07 -0.38 -21.23
C MET A 1 -19.17 -1.24 -20.64
N PRO A 2 -18.95 -1.93 -19.51
CA PRO A 2 -20.03 -2.60 -18.80
C PRO A 2 -21.05 -1.58 -18.29
N ASP A 3 -22.31 -1.98 -18.22
CA ASP A 3 -23.38 -1.20 -17.62
C ASP A 3 -23.07 -0.93 -16.14
N VAL A 4 -23.16 0.33 -15.71
CA VAL A 4 -22.85 0.75 -14.33
C VAL A 4 -23.80 0.08 -13.34
N THR A 5 -25.08 -0.03 -13.68
CA THR A 5 -26.10 -0.68 -12.85
C THR A 5 -25.75 -2.15 -12.61
N ILE A 6 -25.42 -2.89 -13.69
CA ILE A 6 -25.00 -4.29 -13.59
C ILE A 6 -23.70 -4.44 -12.80
N SER A 7 -22.76 -3.50 -12.97
CA SER A 7 -21.51 -3.49 -12.21
C SER A 7 -21.75 -3.32 -10.71
N ILE A 8 -22.65 -2.42 -10.32
CA ILE A 8 -23.06 -2.22 -8.92
C ILE A 8 -23.75 -3.48 -8.38
N TRP A 9 -24.72 -4.04 -9.13
CA TRP A 9 -25.40 -5.27 -8.70
C TRP A 9 -24.41 -6.43 -8.57
N THR A 10 -23.42 -6.51 -9.44
CA THR A 10 -22.38 -7.55 -9.36
C THR A 10 -21.55 -7.42 -8.08
N ALA A 11 -21.19 -6.18 -7.68
CA ALA A 11 -20.54 -5.96 -6.40
C ALA A 11 -21.43 -6.39 -5.22
N VAL A 12 -22.72 -6.04 -5.25
CA VAL A 12 -23.69 -6.44 -4.23
C VAL A 12 -23.83 -7.97 -4.16
N VAL A 13 -23.92 -8.64 -5.31
CA VAL A 13 -24.00 -10.11 -5.38
C VAL A 13 -22.72 -10.75 -4.84
N GLY A 14 -21.54 -10.22 -5.17
CA GLY A 14 -20.27 -10.69 -4.63
C GLY A 14 -20.23 -10.62 -3.11
N PHE A 15 -20.58 -9.48 -2.52
CA PHE A 15 -20.71 -9.33 -1.07
C PHE A 15 -21.73 -10.27 -0.45
N PHE A 16 -22.91 -10.36 -1.05
CA PHE A 16 -23.98 -11.21 -0.56
C PHE A 16 -23.57 -12.67 -0.54
N LEU A 17 -22.94 -13.17 -1.60
CA LEU A 17 -22.45 -14.55 -1.67
C LEU A 17 -21.32 -14.82 -0.66
N SER A 18 -20.43 -13.86 -0.45
CA SER A 18 -19.41 -13.98 0.59
C SER A 18 -20.05 -14.06 2.00
N PHE A 19 -21.05 -13.23 2.25
CA PHE A 19 -21.79 -13.27 3.51
C PHE A 19 -22.56 -14.58 3.68
N LEU A 20 -23.21 -15.09 2.62
CA LEU A 20 -23.85 -16.41 2.63
C LEU A 20 -22.84 -17.51 2.92
N ALA A 21 -21.67 -17.48 2.29
CA ALA A 21 -20.62 -18.46 2.55
C ALA A 21 -20.23 -18.48 4.03
N TYR A 22 -20.04 -17.32 4.63
CA TYR A 22 -19.75 -17.21 6.06
C TYR A 22 -20.87 -17.77 6.94
N PHE A 23 -22.13 -17.42 6.64
CA PHE A 23 -23.28 -17.86 7.43
C PHE A 23 -23.48 -19.37 7.38
N PHE A 24 -23.40 -19.96 6.17
CA PHE A 24 -23.60 -21.40 5.99
C PHE A 24 -22.42 -22.24 6.44
N LYS A 25 -21.19 -21.72 6.44
CA LYS A 25 -20.01 -22.43 6.98
C LYS A 25 -20.19 -22.90 8.43
N LYS A 26 -21.07 -22.24 9.17
CA LYS A 26 -21.43 -22.64 10.55
C LYS A 26 -22.29 -23.92 10.61
N TRP A 27 -23.07 -24.22 9.54
CA TRP A 27 -24.08 -25.28 9.54
C TRP A 27 -23.72 -26.44 8.60
N CYS A 28 -22.86 -26.19 7.63
CA CYS A 28 -22.49 -27.15 6.59
C CYS A 28 -20.97 -27.26 6.46
N PRO A 29 -20.43 -28.44 6.06
CA PRO A 29 -19.03 -28.59 5.73
C PRO A 29 -18.58 -27.53 4.72
N SER A 30 -17.42 -26.92 4.96
CA SER A 30 -16.92 -25.79 4.16
C SER A 30 -16.90 -26.04 2.64
N LEU A 31 -16.59 -27.26 2.23
CA LEU A 31 -16.56 -27.65 0.81
C LEU A 31 -17.91 -27.42 0.11
N TYR A 32 -19.02 -27.86 0.73
CA TYR A 32 -20.35 -27.71 0.13
C TYR A 32 -20.76 -26.24 0.02
N VAL A 33 -20.40 -25.44 1.00
CA VAL A 33 -20.67 -24.00 1.00
C VAL A 33 -19.90 -23.31 -0.12
N TYR A 34 -18.62 -23.64 -0.31
CA TYR A 34 -17.83 -23.08 -1.41
C TYR A 34 -18.33 -23.53 -2.79
N ILE A 35 -18.76 -24.80 -2.92
CA ILE A 35 -19.36 -25.28 -4.17
C ILE A 35 -20.67 -24.54 -4.47
N LEU A 36 -21.54 -24.36 -3.49
CA LEU A 36 -22.81 -23.64 -3.67
C LEU A 36 -22.58 -22.17 -4.06
N THR A 37 -21.69 -21.47 -3.35
CA THR A 37 -21.38 -20.07 -3.66
C THR A 37 -20.70 -19.92 -5.01
N ALA A 38 -19.84 -20.87 -5.40
CA ALA A 38 -19.25 -20.91 -6.74
C ALA A 38 -20.31 -21.11 -7.82
N ILE A 39 -21.26 -22.04 -7.65
CA ILE A 39 -22.36 -22.28 -8.61
C ILE A 39 -23.21 -21.00 -8.76
N LEU A 40 -23.59 -20.36 -7.66
CA LEU A 40 -24.37 -19.11 -7.70
C LEU A 40 -23.59 -17.96 -8.34
N GLY A 41 -22.31 -17.84 -8.03
CA GLY A 41 -21.43 -16.84 -8.64
C GLY A 41 -21.24 -17.07 -10.14
N ILE A 42 -21.00 -18.31 -10.57
CA ILE A 42 -20.93 -18.66 -11.98
C ILE A 42 -22.27 -18.39 -12.68
N GLY A 43 -23.39 -18.74 -12.05
CA GLY A 43 -24.73 -18.46 -12.58
C GLY A 43 -24.95 -16.96 -12.82
N TRP A 44 -24.54 -16.11 -11.88
CA TRP A 44 -24.58 -14.65 -12.06
C TRP A 44 -23.70 -14.17 -13.22
N ILE A 45 -22.48 -14.66 -13.31
CA ILE A 45 -21.55 -14.27 -14.39
C ILE A 45 -22.07 -14.76 -15.76
N VAL A 46 -22.66 -15.96 -15.82
CA VAL A 46 -23.31 -16.46 -17.05
C VAL A 46 -24.50 -15.58 -17.43
N TYR A 47 -25.33 -15.19 -16.47
CA TYR A 47 -26.44 -14.25 -16.73
C TYR A 47 -25.90 -12.92 -17.30
N VAL A 48 -24.88 -12.31 -16.68
CA VAL A 48 -24.26 -11.09 -17.19
C VAL A 48 -23.65 -11.29 -18.57
N PHE A 49 -23.05 -12.44 -18.82
CA PHE A 49 -22.50 -12.79 -20.12
C PHE A 49 -23.58 -12.84 -21.21
N LEU A 50 -24.72 -13.44 -20.92
CA LEU A 50 -25.84 -13.53 -21.87
C LEU A 50 -26.48 -12.16 -22.14
N ASP A 51 -26.50 -11.26 -21.13
CA ASP A 51 -27.09 -9.94 -21.24
C ASP A 51 -26.14 -8.92 -21.89
N GLN A 52 -24.87 -8.87 -21.44
CA GLN A 52 -23.90 -7.84 -21.82
C GLN A 52 -22.91 -8.27 -22.91
N GLY A 53 -22.82 -9.57 -23.19
CA GLY A 53 -21.81 -10.15 -24.06
C GLY A 53 -20.43 -10.26 -23.39
N PHE A 54 -19.54 -11.00 -24.02
CA PHE A 54 -18.27 -11.44 -23.47
C PHE A 54 -17.34 -10.28 -23.03
N ILE A 55 -17.16 -9.27 -23.87
CA ILE A 55 -16.22 -8.17 -23.64
C ILE A 55 -16.58 -7.35 -22.40
N LYS A 56 -17.87 -7.12 -22.17
CA LYS A 56 -18.36 -6.36 -21.03
C LYS A 56 -18.37 -7.17 -19.72
N THR A 57 -18.51 -8.51 -19.84
CA THR A 57 -18.58 -9.40 -18.68
C THR A 57 -17.26 -9.48 -17.91
N VAL A 58 -16.14 -9.32 -18.56
CA VAL A 58 -14.85 -9.54 -17.90
C VAL A 58 -14.51 -8.50 -16.83
N PRO A 59 -14.61 -7.19 -17.06
CA PRO A 59 -14.46 -6.22 -15.98
C PRO A 59 -15.44 -6.50 -14.83
N ILE A 60 -16.66 -6.92 -15.15
CA ILE A 60 -17.69 -7.28 -14.17
C ILE A 60 -17.29 -8.52 -13.37
N PHE A 61 -16.66 -9.51 -13.99
CA PHE A 61 -16.10 -10.67 -13.29
C PHE A 61 -15.06 -10.25 -12.25
N PHE A 62 -14.16 -9.30 -12.56
CA PHE A 62 -13.20 -8.80 -11.58
C PHE A 62 -13.87 -8.04 -10.44
N ILE A 63 -14.93 -7.25 -10.70
CA ILE A 63 -15.74 -6.63 -9.67
C ILE A 63 -16.34 -7.69 -8.74
N PHE A 64 -16.86 -8.76 -9.32
CA PHE A 64 -17.42 -9.89 -8.56
C PHE A 64 -16.37 -10.53 -7.65
N VAL A 65 -15.24 -10.95 -8.23
CA VAL A 65 -14.13 -11.58 -7.50
C VAL A 65 -13.61 -10.66 -6.40
N PHE A 66 -13.37 -9.40 -6.73
CA PHE A 66 -12.92 -8.42 -5.76
C PHE A 66 -13.92 -8.24 -4.62
N SER A 67 -15.20 -8.05 -4.92
CA SER A 67 -16.24 -7.85 -3.90
C SER A 67 -16.43 -9.08 -3.03
N PHE A 68 -16.33 -10.27 -3.60
CA PHE A 68 -16.43 -11.54 -2.90
C PHE A 68 -15.28 -11.69 -1.87
N PHE A 69 -14.03 -11.47 -2.29
CA PHE A 69 -12.86 -11.63 -1.42
C PHE A 69 -12.60 -10.45 -0.48
N SER A 70 -13.06 -9.25 -0.83
CA SER A 70 -12.93 -8.06 0.01
C SER A 70 -14.04 -7.90 1.03
N SER A 71 -15.00 -8.82 1.09
CA SER A 71 -16.14 -8.73 2.01
C SER A 71 -15.68 -8.54 3.46
N PRO A 72 -16.32 -7.64 4.23
CA PRO A 72 -16.00 -7.40 5.64
C PRO A 72 -16.55 -8.51 6.55
N VAL A 73 -16.51 -9.75 6.06
CA VAL A 73 -16.96 -10.90 6.85
C VAL A 73 -15.97 -11.15 7.98
N PRO A 74 -16.41 -11.20 9.23
CA PRO A 74 -15.54 -11.53 10.36
C PRO A 74 -14.93 -12.94 10.16
N GLU A 75 -13.66 -13.09 10.45
CA GLU A 75 -13.01 -14.41 10.41
C GLU A 75 -13.53 -15.33 11.51
N ARG A 76 -14.02 -14.75 12.59
CA ARG A 76 -14.48 -15.44 13.80
C ARG A 76 -15.93 -15.13 14.15
N SER A 77 -16.61 -16.12 14.66
CA SER A 77 -17.93 -15.92 15.26
C SER A 77 -17.79 -15.23 16.63
N LYS A 78 -18.88 -14.61 17.11
CA LYS A 78 -18.91 -14.03 18.47
C LYS A 78 -18.65 -15.08 19.56
N VAL A 79 -19.01 -16.33 19.33
CA VAL A 79 -18.77 -17.44 20.26
C VAL A 79 -17.27 -17.73 20.35
N GLN A 80 -16.60 -17.88 19.19
CA GLN A 80 -15.14 -18.07 19.14
C GLN A 80 -14.38 -16.89 19.75
N LEU A 81 -14.84 -15.66 19.52
CA LEU A 81 -14.26 -14.48 20.15
C LEU A 81 -14.37 -14.57 21.68
N GLN A 82 -15.54 -14.98 22.20
CA GLN A 82 -15.74 -15.13 23.64
C GLN A 82 -14.88 -16.26 24.24
N GLU A 83 -14.74 -17.39 23.55
CA GLU A 83 -13.86 -18.49 23.93
C GLU A 83 -12.40 -18.03 24.08
N ILE A 84 -11.89 -17.22 23.13
CA ILE A 84 -10.54 -16.64 23.18
C ILE A 84 -10.39 -15.71 24.39
N ILE A 85 -11.40 -14.86 24.62
CA ILE A 85 -11.41 -13.94 25.77
C ILE A 85 -11.37 -14.72 27.08
N ASP A 86 -12.17 -15.77 27.19
CA ASP A 86 -12.24 -16.60 28.41
C ASP A 86 -10.92 -17.35 28.65
N GLN A 87 -10.30 -17.90 27.57
CA GLN A 87 -8.97 -18.52 27.66
C GLN A 87 -7.89 -17.54 28.14
N LEU A 88 -7.85 -16.31 27.62
CA LEU A 88 -6.89 -15.29 28.04
C LEU A 88 -7.10 -14.90 29.50
N LYS A 89 -8.36 -14.83 29.98
CA LYS A 89 -8.69 -14.56 31.39
C LYS A 89 -8.29 -15.71 32.28
N GLU A 90 -8.51 -16.96 31.88
CA GLU A 90 -8.05 -18.15 32.59
C GLU A 90 -6.53 -18.22 32.72
N GLN A 91 -5.81 -17.74 31.72
CA GLN A 91 -4.34 -17.58 31.73
C GLN A 91 -3.86 -16.40 32.59
N GLY A 92 -4.77 -15.68 33.25
CA GLY A 92 -4.44 -14.54 34.10
C GLY A 92 -4.18 -13.23 33.37
N ALA A 93 -4.55 -13.13 32.09
CA ALA A 93 -4.41 -11.88 31.35
C ALA A 93 -5.44 -10.84 31.83
N ARG A 94 -4.95 -9.63 32.14
CA ARG A 94 -5.76 -8.50 32.59
C ARG A 94 -6.35 -7.79 31.37
N GLU A 95 -7.65 -7.56 31.35
CA GLU A 95 -8.29 -6.73 30.33
C GLU A 95 -7.96 -5.25 30.55
N ILE A 96 -7.53 -4.56 29.49
CA ILE A 96 -7.33 -3.11 29.46
C ILE A 96 -8.61 -2.48 28.93
N VAL A 97 -9.30 -1.72 29.78
CA VAL A 97 -10.53 -1.04 29.40
C VAL A 97 -10.22 0.06 28.40
N LEU A 98 -10.92 0.03 27.24
CA LEU A 98 -10.80 1.04 26.21
C LEU A 98 -11.86 2.14 26.38
N SER A 99 -11.44 3.39 26.26
CA SER A 99 -12.35 4.52 26.15
C SER A 99 -13.11 4.46 24.82
N LYS A 100 -14.46 4.45 24.84
CA LYS A 100 -15.30 4.36 23.64
C LYS A 100 -16.13 5.63 23.46
N ASN A 101 -15.84 6.37 22.36
CA ASN A 101 -16.62 7.56 22.00
C ASN A 101 -17.00 7.51 20.51
N LYS A 102 -18.28 7.72 20.20
CA LYS A 102 -18.81 7.73 18.82
C LYS A 102 -18.18 8.82 17.94
N GLU A 103 -17.57 9.86 18.52
CA GLU A 103 -16.86 10.89 17.77
C GLU A 103 -15.77 10.32 16.86
N ARG A 104 -15.07 9.28 17.34
CA ARG A 104 -14.04 8.62 16.53
C ARG A 104 -14.62 7.99 15.27
N LEU A 105 -15.75 7.31 15.37
CA LEU A 105 -16.47 6.76 14.21
C LEU A 105 -16.99 7.86 13.30
N LEU A 106 -17.55 8.94 13.87
CA LEU A 106 -18.07 10.06 13.07
C LEU A 106 -16.98 10.66 12.16
N VAL A 107 -15.76 10.77 12.66
CA VAL A 107 -14.63 11.28 11.85
C VAL A 107 -14.31 10.34 10.68
N ASP A 108 -14.31 9.03 10.89
CA ASP A 108 -14.08 8.06 9.81
C ASP A 108 -15.19 8.12 8.75
N PHE A 109 -16.45 8.24 9.19
CA PHE A 109 -17.59 8.44 8.28
C PHE A 109 -17.51 9.77 7.52
N LEU A 110 -17.09 10.84 8.17
CA LEU A 110 -16.93 12.16 7.53
C LEU A 110 -15.87 12.11 6.43
N PHE A 111 -14.72 11.51 6.72
CA PHE A 111 -13.62 11.41 5.76
C PHE A 111 -13.94 10.49 4.57
N SER A 112 -14.60 9.38 4.83
CA SER A 112 -15.03 8.46 3.77
C SER A 112 -16.20 9.03 2.96
N GLY A 113 -17.09 9.77 3.61
CA GLY A 113 -18.34 10.27 3.03
C GLY A 113 -18.15 11.13 1.79
N LEU A 114 -17.15 12.01 1.78
CA LEU A 114 -16.86 12.83 0.60
C LEU A 114 -16.52 11.99 -0.63
N PHE A 115 -15.66 10.97 -0.47
CA PHE A 115 -15.28 10.07 -1.56
C PHE A 115 -16.46 9.22 -2.03
N ILE A 116 -17.31 8.78 -1.08
CA ILE A 116 -18.54 8.04 -1.38
C ILE A 116 -19.50 8.92 -2.19
N VAL A 117 -19.69 10.18 -1.79
CA VAL A 117 -20.55 11.13 -2.53
C VAL A 117 -20.01 11.36 -3.94
N ILE A 118 -18.71 11.59 -4.10
CA ILE A 118 -18.08 11.76 -5.44
C ILE A 118 -18.33 10.52 -6.30
N ALA A 119 -18.12 9.32 -5.75
CA ALA A 119 -18.35 8.08 -6.48
C ALA A 119 -19.82 7.92 -6.90
N VAL A 120 -20.77 8.18 -5.99
CA VAL A 120 -22.21 8.10 -6.27
C VAL A 120 -22.62 9.12 -7.34
N LEU A 121 -22.16 10.37 -7.23
CA LEU A 121 -22.44 11.40 -8.26
C LEU A 121 -21.86 11.00 -9.61
N TYR A 122 -20.67 10.42 -9.65
CA TYR A 122 -20.11 9.92 -10.89
C TYR A 122 -20.92 8.74 -11.47
N PHE A 123 -21.41 7.83 -10.65
CA PHE A 123 -22.24 6.71 -11.12
C PHE A 123 -23.60 7.18 -11.67
N LEU A 124 -24.12 8.30 -11.16
CA LEU A 124 -25.40 8.86 -11.63
C LEU A 124 -25.24 9.74 -12.88
N PHE A 125 -24.16 10.48 -13.00
CA PHE A 125 -24.02 11.55 -14.00
C PHE A 125 -22.76 11.45 -14.85
N GLY A 126 -21.80 10.64 -14.47
CA GLY A 126 -20.54 10.46 -15.21
C GLY A 126 -20.74 9.60 -16.46
N PRO A 127 -19.84 9.74 -17.46
CA PRO A 127 -19.85 8.91 -18.65
C PRO A 127 -19.32 7.51 -18.34
N ASP A 128 -19.72 6.53 -19.13
CA ASP A 128 -19.14 5.19 -19.12
C ASP A 128 -17.65 5.27 -19.50
N SER A 129 -16.80 5.05 -18.54
CA SER A 129 -15.34 5.14 -18.72
C SER A 129 -14.60 4.17 -17.80
N PRO A 130 -13.31 3.85 -18.04
CA PRO A 130 -12.51 3.03 -17.14
C PRO A 130 -12.45 3.57 -15.69
N ILE A 131 -12.67 4.87 -15.49
CA ILE A 131 -12.73 5.50 -14.16
C ILE A 131 -13.86 4.91 -13.33
N THR A 132 -14.99 4.52 -13.94
CA THR A 132 -16.11 3.85 -13.27
C THR A 132 -15.64 2.63 -12.49
N LEU A 133 -14.79 1.78 -13.07
CA LEU A 133 -14.29 0.58 -12.42
C LEU A 133 -13.38 0.90 -11.24
N ILE A 134 -12.49 1.89 -11.39
CA ILE A 134 -11.56 2.31 -10.34
C ILE A 134 -12.34 2.96 -9.18
N LEU A 135 -13.36 3.77 -9.48
CA LEU A 135 -14.24 4.35 -8.48
C LEU A 135 -15.06 3.31 -7.75
N LEU A 136 -15.58 2.31 -8.46
CA LEU A 136 -16.34 1.22 -7.84
C LEU A 136 -15.44 0.41 -6.90
N TYR A 137 -14.21 0.10 -7.33
CA TYR A 137 -13.20 -0.53 -6.48
C TYR A 137 -12.93 0.31 -5.21
N SER A 138 -12.72 1.62 -5.37
CA SER A 138 -12.46 2.54 -4.25
C SER A 138 -13.66 2.64 -3.32
N PHE A 139 -14.87 2.73 -3.87
CA PHE A 139 -16.13 2.76 -3.13
C PHE A 139 -16.31 1.49 -2.27
N VAL A 140 -16.13 0.33 -2.89
CA VAL A 140 -16.21 -0.97 -2.20
C VAL A 140 -15.18 -1.03 -1.06
N SER A 141 -13.93 -0.66 -1.33
CA SER A 141 -12.86 -0.65 -0.31
C SER A 141 -13.19 0.27 0.88
N LEU A 142 -13.79 1.45 0.62
CA LEU A 142 -14.22 2.38 1.67
C LEU A 142 -15.34 1.80 2.52
N VAL A 143 -16.36 1.22 1.89
CA VAL A 143 -17.48 0.60 2.60
C VAL A 143 -17.00 -0.56 3.49
N VAL A 144 -16.13 -1.40 2.95
CA VAL A 144 -15.49 -2.50 3.71
C VAL A 144 -14.69 -1.94 4.89
N GLY A 145 -13.87 -0.92 4.65
CA GLY A 145 -13.06 -0.27 5.70
C GLY A 145 -13.94 0.30 6.83
N LEU A 146 -15.02 1.00 6.48
CA LEU A 146 -15.97 1.54 7.46
C LEU A 146 -16.67 0.43 8.26
N THR A 147 -17.07 -0.66 7.60
CA THR A 147 -17.72 -1.80 8.29
C THR A 147 -16.75 -2.45 9.28
N LYS A 148 -15.50 -2.71 8.86
CA LYS A 148 -14.45 -3.21 9.76
C LYS A 148 -14.22 -2.26 10.94
N ARG A 149 -14.23 -0.95 10.69
CA ARG A 149 -14.05 0.06 11.75
C ARG A 149 -15.19 0.04 12.78
N VAL A 150 -16.44 -0.09 12.33
CA VAL A 150 -17.60 -0.21 13.23
C VAL A 150 -17.49 -1.48 14.09
N GLU A 151 -17.12 -2.60 13.50
CA GLU A 151 -16.97 -3.85 14.26
C GLU A 151 -15.78 -3.82 15.24
N LEU A 152 -14.64 -3.21 14.85
CA LEU A 152 -13.53 -2.96 15.77
C LEU A 152 -13.98 -2.10 16.96
N PHE A 153 -14.70 -1.01 16.71
CA PHE A 153 -15.23 -0.17 17.79
C PHE A 153 -16.12 -0.94 18.77
N ARG A 154 -16.91 -1.91 18.27
CA ARG A 154 -17.82 -2.72 19.09
C ARG A 154 -17.12 -3.83 19.84
N ALA A 155 -16.29 -4.61 19.17
CA ALA A 155 -15.83 -5.91 19.61
C ALA A 155 -14.35 -5.97 20.02
N LEU A 156 -13.57 -4.92 19.74
CA LEU A 156 -12.15 -4.89 20.13
C LEU A 156 -11.99 -4.98 21.65
N ARG A 157 -11.08 -5.86 22.09
CA ARG A 157 -10.60 -6.01 23.47
C ARG A 157 -9.08 -6.03 23.47
N LEU A 158 -8.47 -5.41 24.47
CA LEU A 158 -7.04 -5.49 24.74
C LEU A 158 -6.81 -6.22 26.05
N PHE A 159 -5.80 -7.09 26.08
CA PHE A 159 -5.40 -7.83 27.28
C PHE A 159 -3.89 -7.71 27.46
N TYR A 160 -3.48 -7.62 28.71
CA TYR A 160 -2.07 -7.71 29.10
C TYR A 160 -1.84 -8.96 29.94
N ALA A 161 -0.99 -9.86 29.45
CA ALA A 161 -0.54 -11.05 30.16
C ALA A 161 0.78 -10.74 30.88
N GLU A 162 0.73 -10.54 32.19
CA GLU A 162 1.88 -10.10 33.00
C GLU A 162 3.01 -11.15 33.01
N HIS A 163 2.66 -12.43 33.09
CA HIS A 163 3.66 -13.53 33.14
C HIS A 163 4.43 -13.70 31.83
N GLU A 164 3.78 -13.41 30.70
CA GLU A 164 4.37 -13.53 29.36
C GLU A 164 4.94 -12.20 28.86
N GLU A 165 4.61 -11.09 29.52
CA GLU A 165 4.90 -9.72 29.09
C GLU A 165 4.38 -9.42 27.67
N VAL A 166 3.16 -9.85 27.36
CA VAL A 166 2.55 -9.75 26.02
C VAL A 166 1.28 -8.93 26.09
N LEU A 167 1.14 -8.00 25.13
CA LEU A 167 -0.10 -7.28 24.87
C LEU A 167 -0.88 -8.01 23.77
N TYR A 168 -2.11 -8.42 24.05
CA TYR A 168 -3.01 -9.05 23.09
C TYR A 168 -4.06 -8.05 22.62
N ALA A 169 -4.22 -7.94 21.28
CA ALA A 169 -5.33 -7.23 20.64
C ALA A 169 -6.27 -8.26 20.00
N VAL A 170 -7.47 -8.37 20.54
CA VAL A 170 -8.46 -9.39 20.15
C VAL A 170 -9.66 -8.75 19.51
N SER A 171 -9.98 -9.16 18.28
CA SER A 171 -11.12 -8.66 17.51
C SER A 171 -11.84 -9.79 16.77
N LEU A 172 -12.95 -9.49 16.10
CA LEU A 172 -13.65 -10.43 15.21
C LEU A 172 -12.83 -10.79 13.95
N PHE A 173 -11.89 -9.95 13.56
CA PHE A 173 -11.09 -10.15 12.35
C PHE A 173 -9.75 -10.82 12.62
N GLU A 174 -9.15 -10.51 13.76
CA GLU A 174 -7.80 -10.99 14.08
C GLU A 174 -7.56 -11.01 15.60
N THR A 175 -6.60 -11.81 16.00
CA THR A 175 -5.94 -11.69 17.30
C THR A 175 -4.46 -11.51 17.06
N LYS A 176 -3.90 -10.45 17.62
CA LYS A 176 -2.47 -10.17 17.57
C LYS A 176 -1.88 -10.20 18.97
N LYS A 177 -0.66 -10.71 19.08
CA LYS A 177 0.16 -10.70 20.28
C LYS A 177 1.39 -9.83 20.05
N TYR A 178 1.64 -8.90 20.93
CA TYR A 178 2.77 -7.99 20.88
C TYR A 178 3.66 -8.21 22.11
N PRO A 179 4.79 -8.93 21.96
CA PRO A 179 5.75 -9.11 23.03
C PRO A 179 6.38 -7.77 23.43
N LEU A 180 6.35 -7.41 24.73
CA LEU A 180 6.91 -6.13 25.19
C LEU A 180 8.43 -6.07 25.09
N GLU A 181 9.12 -7.20 24.94
CA GLU A 181 10.57 -7.24 24.63
C GLU A 181 10.91 -6.64 23.25
N GLU A 182 9.94 -6.61 22.33
CA GLU A 182 10.09 -6.03 20.99
C GLU A 182 9.64 -4.56 20.92
N LEU A 183 9.16 -4.01 22.03
CA LEU A 183 8.72 -2.62 22.11
C LEU A 183 9.93 -1.68 22.08
N SER A 184 10.05 -0.90 21.01
CA SER A 184 11.18 -0.01 20.79
C SER A 184 10.93 1.44 21.23
N GLU A 185 9.66 1.87 21.24
CA GLU A 185 9.30 3.25 21.55
C GLU A 185 7.87 3.32 22.09
N VAL A 186 7.68 4.15 23.11
CA VAL A 186 6.35 4.50 23.65
C VAL A 186 6.18 6.00 23.57
N SER A 187 5.10 6.44 22.93
CA SER A 187 4.70 7.85 22.98
C SER A 187 3.22 8.01 23.32
N VAL A 188 2.90 9.11 23.96
CA VAL A 188 1.54 9.41 24.39
C VAL A 188 1.08 10.68 23.73
N GLN A 189 -0.03 10.59 22.99
CA GLN A 189 -0.63 11.71 22.30
C GLN A 189 -1.87 12.19 23.06
N THR A 190 -2.10 13.49 23.06
CA THR A 190 -3.29 14.07 23.72
C THR A 190 -4.60 13.58 23.09
N ARG A 191 -4.56 13.17 21.82
CA ARG A 191 -5.65 12.55 21.05
C ARG A 191 -5.08 11.79 19.86
N PRO A 192 -5.88 10.88 19.21
CA PRO A 192 -5.43 10.21 18.00
C PRO A 192 -5.23 11.21 16.86
N ASP A 193 -4.12 11.10 16.17
CA ASP A 193 -3.88 11.85 14.93
C ASP A 193 -4.63 11.21 13.77
N VAL A 194 -5.90 11.55 13.62
CA VAL A 194 -6.77 10.96 12.59
C VAL A 194 -6.30 11.26 11.17
N LEU A 195 -5.54 12.35 10.95
CA LEU A 195 -4.96 12.65 9.65
C LEU A 195 -3.78 11.71 9.29
N GLN A 196 -3.12 11.14 10.28
CA GLN A 196 -2.08 10.13 10.09
C GLN A 196 -2.67 8.72 10.02
N LEU A 197 -3.71 8.44 10.81
CA LEU A 197 -4.29 7.10 10.95
C LEU A 197 -5.25 6.73 9.83
N PHE A 198 -5.87 7.71 9.15
CA PHE A 198 -6.85 7.43 8.12
C PHE A 198 -6.18 6.83 6.87
N GLN A 199 -6.56 5.61 6.52
CA GLN A 199 -5.90 4.79 5.51
C GLN A 199 -5.74 5.45 4.13
N LEU A 200 -6.72 6.27 3.70
CA LEU A 200 -6.61 6.99 2.43
C LEU A 200 -5.52 8.05 2.41
N PHE A 201 -5.10 8.54 3.58
CA PHE A 201 -4.08 9.57 3.71
C PHE A 201 -2.67 9.01 3.85
N SER A 202 -2.51 7.69 3.98
CA SER A 202 -1.21 7.02 4.10
C SER A 202 -0.74 6.46 2.76
N LEU A 203 0.57 6.57 2.48
CA LEU A 203 1.22 5.93 1.34
C LEU A 203 1.76 4.54 1.70
N PHE A 204 2.18 4.39 2.94
CA PHE A 204 2.79 3.17 3.48
C PHE A 204 1.74 2.24 4.08
N SER A 205 2.20 1.06 4.51
CA SER A 205 1.35 0.10 5.21
C SER A 205 0.64 0.76 6.39
N PRO A 206 -0.66 0.49 6.56
CA PRO A 206 -1.44 1.15 7.59
C PRO A 206 -0.90 0.80 8.97
N ASN A 207 -0.82 1.80 9.84
CA ASN A 207 -0.63 1.58 11.26
C ASN A 207 -1.81 0.79 11.83
N MET A 208 -1.58 -0.01 12.89
CA MET A 208 -2.65 -0.70 13.62
C MET A 208 -3.45 0.31 14.46
N ASP A 209 -4.58 0.72 13.92
CA ASP A 209 -5.45 1.71 14.57
C ASP A 209 -6.55 1.03 15.39
N TYR A 210 -6.26 0.84 16.67
CA TYR A 210 -7.19 0.35 17.68
C TYR A 210 -7.81 1.48 18.52
N THR A 211 -7.75 2.73 18.03
CA THR A 211 -8.35 3.86 18.75
C THR A 211 -9.88 3.79 18.70
N THR A 212 -10.53 3.93 19.84
CA THR A 212 -11.99 3.86 20.02
C THR A 212 -12.58 5.16 20.56
N SER A 213 -11.76 6.16 20.84
CA SER A 213 -12.19 7.49 21.26
C SER A 213 -11.27 8.59 20.73
N MET A 214 -11.63 9.84 20.93
CA MET A 214 -10.81 11.03 20.65
C MET A 214 -10.01 11.49 21.88
N GLY A 215 -9.84 10.63 22.87
CA GLY A 215 -9.09 10.88 24.10
C GLY A 215 -7.60 10.61 23.99
N LYS A 216 -6.92 10.58 25.14
CA LYS A 216 -5.49 10.28 25.27
C LYS A 216 -5.16 8.96 24.59
N THR A 217 -4.19 9.00 23.66
CA THR A 217 -3.85 7.87 22.78
C THR A 217 -2.43 7.41 23.06
N TRP A 218 -2.25 6.11 23.22
CA TRP A 218 -0.95 5.48 23.32
C TRP A 218 -0.52 4.98 21.97
N LYS A 219 0.72 5.29 21.59
CA LYS A 219 1.39 4.81 20.40
C LYS A 219 2.55 3.94 20.84
N LEU A 220 2.54 2.70 20.42
CA LEU A 220 3.58 1.71 20.66
C LEU A 220 4.24 1.36 19.32
N SER A 221 5.57 1.41 19.26
CA SER A 221 6.35 1.04 18.08
C SER A 221 6.98 -0.33 18.30
N PHE A 222 6.53 -1.31 17.54
CA PHE A 222 7.11 -2.65 17.45
C PHE A 222 7.88 -2.82 16.15
N SER A 223 8.63 -3.91 16.04
CA SER A 223 9.33 -4.23 14.79
C SER A 223 8.32 -4.50 13.67
N GLY A 224 8.29 -3.63 12.66
CA GLY A 224 7.39 -3.74 11.50
C GLY A 224 5.95 -3.25 11.70
N GLU A 225 5.52 -2.89 12.92
CA GLU A 225 4.18 -2.36 13.18
C GLU A 225 4.16 -1.23 14.20
N LYS A 226 3.25 -0.27 14.01
CA LYS A 226 2.94 0.78 14.99
C LYS A 226 1.49 0.64 15.42
N VAL A 227 1.27 0.54 16.72
CA VAL A 227 -0.03 0.25 17.35
C VAL A 227 -0.53 1.48 18.08
N TYR A 228 -1.77 1.88 17.81
CA TYR A 228 -2.41 3.02 18.45
C TYR A 228 -3.70 2.57 19.15
N PHE A 229 -3.87 2.94 20.40
CA PHE A 229 -5.09 2.64 21.16
C PHE A 229 -5.40 3.73 22.19
N THR A 230 -6.65 3.78 22.64
CA THR A 230 -7.16 4.79 23.59
C THR A 230 -7.69 4.11 24.83
N PRO A 231 -6.86 3.89 25.87
CA PRO A 231 -7.32 3.32 27.14
C PRO A 231 -8.24 4.28 27.86
N ASP A 232 -9.04 3.74 28.77
CA ASP A 232 -9.82 4.55 29.70
C ASP A 232 -8.86 5.37 30.60
N PRO A 233 -9.17 6.62 30.95
CA PRO A 233 -8.33 7.44 31.81
C PRO A 233 -8.03 6.84 33.20
N SER A 234 -8.85 5.92 33.68
CA SER A 234 -8.66 5.20 34.95
C SER A 234 -7.63 4.06 34.85
N GLU A 235 -7.28 3.62 33.63
CA GLU A 235 -6.35 2.52 33.42
C GLU A 235 -4.90 2.90 33.66
N SER A 236 -4.19 2.10 34.46
CA SER A 236 -2.75 2.26 34.67
C SER A 236 -1.97 1.55 33.57
N MET A 237 -1.17 2.32 32.82
CA MET A 237 -0.27 1.82 31.78
C MET A 237 1.18 1.71 32.27
N ALA A 238 1.39 1.59 33.58
CA ALA A 238 2.73 1.56 34.19
C ALA A 238 3.59 0.39 33.66
N PHE A 239 2.98 -0.73 33.26
CA PHE A 239 3.67 -1.89 32.70
C PHE A 239 4.35 -1.61 31.36
N LEU A 240 3.94 -0.56 30.61
CA LEU A 240 4.59 -0.11 29.39
C LEU A 240 5.81 0.78 29.65
N LEU A 241 6.00 1.26 30.87
CA LEU A 241 7.02 2.24 31.26
C LEU A 241 8.18 1.55 31.99
N LYS A 242 8.78 0.51 31.38
CA LYS A 242 9.98 -0.11 31.94
C LYS A 242 11.16 0.87 31.88
N GLU A 243 12.09 0.81 32.86
CA GLU A 243 13.24 1.70 32.99
C GLU A 243 14.16 1.73 31.76
N GLU A 244 14.12 0.69 30.93
CA GLU A 244 14.93 0.56 29.71
C GLU A 244 14.31 1.23 28.47
N ILE A 245 13.02 1.61 28.51
CA ILE A 245 12.37 2.27 27.36
C ILE A 245 12.68 3.75 27.41
N HIS A 246 13.71 4.16 26.69
CA HIS A 246 14.16 5.54 26.60
C HIS A 246 13.08 6.44 25.98
N LYS A 247 12.62 7.42 26.77
CA LYS A 247 11.75 8.56 26.46
C LYS A 247 10.30 8.24 26.16
N MET A 248 9.47 8.35 27.17
CA MET A 248 8.06 8.66 26.96
C MET A 248 7.95 10.09 26.42
N GLU A 249 7.66 10.23 25.15
CA GLU A 249 7.39 11.51 24.52
C GLU A 249 5.90 11.84 24.63
N GLU A 250 5.56 12.94 25.31
CA GLU A 250 4.20 13.49 25.26
C GLU A 250 4.07 14.42 24.06
N VAL A 251 3.21 14.03 23.12
CA VAL A 251 2.97 14.77 21.88
C VAL A 251 1.61 15.44 21.92
N GLU A 252 1.60 16.76 21.84
CA GLU A 252 0.35 17.52 21.68
C GLU A 252 -0.16 17.38 20.24
N VAL A 253 -1.31 16.70 20.05
CA VAL A 253 -2.00 16.59 18.77
C VAL A 253 -3.18 17.55 18.76
N LYS A 254 -3.15 18.55 17.86
CA LYS A 254 -4.29 19.48 17.66
C LYS A 254 -5.41 18.82 16.87
N PRO A 255 -6.68 19.19 17.12
CA PRO A 255 -7.80 18.66 16.35
C PRO A 255 -7.59 18.83 14.82
N PHE A 256 -8.10 17.91 14.02
CA PHE A 256 -7.94 17.98 12.56
C PHE A 256 -8.56 19.26 11.96
N TYR A 257 -9.62 19.81 12.58
CA TYR A 257 -10.28 21.05 12.18
C TYR A 257 -9.62 22.31 12.73
N HIS A 258 -8.54 22.20 13.54
CA HIS A 258 -7.82 23.35 14.06
C HIS A 258 -7.12 24.12 12.92
N GLN A 259 -7.11 25.45 12.99
CA GLN A 259 -6.57 26.32 11.94
C GLN A 259 -5.14 25.91 11.48
N ASN A 260 -4.28 25.51 12.40
CA ASN A 260 -2.92 25.06 12.09
C ASN A 260 -2.88 23.75 11.25
N ASN A 261 -3.93 22.95 11.30
CA ASN A 261 -4.05 21.69 10.56
C ASN A 261 -4.73 21.83 9.19
N TRP A 262 -5.27 22.99 8.83
CA TRP A 262 -5.96 23.16 7.56
C TRP A 262 -5.10 22.85 6.35
N LYS A 263 -3.85 23.32 6.34
CA LYS A 263 -2.91 23.03 5.27
C LYS A 263 -2.64 21.52 5.16
N ARG A 264 -2.48 20.85 6.30
CA ARG A 264 -2.27 19.41 6.40
C ARG A 264 -3.51 18.65 5.95
N LEU A 265 -4.69 19.05 6.42
CA LEU A 265 -5.97 18.45 6.03
C LEU A 265 -6.20 18.55 4.52
N LEU A 266 -6.09 19.74 3.94
CA LEU A 266 -6.29 19.96 2.51
C LEU A 266 -5.25 19.22 1.67
N GLY A 267 -3.98 19.20 2.10
CA GLY A 267 -2.91 18.47 1.42
C GLY A 267 -3.15 16.95 1.41
N LYS A 268 -3.59 16.38 2.53
CA LYS A 268 -3.94 14.95 2.62
C LYS A 268 -5.18 14.58 1.81
N TRP A 269 -6.20 15.43 1.81
CA TRP A 269 -7.36 15.27 0.95
C TRP A 269 -7.00 15.34 -0.53
N TYR A 270 -6.18 16.32 -0.90
CA TYR A 270 -5.71 16.46 -2.27
C TYR A 270 -4.89 15.22 -2.69
N PHE A 271 -3.98 14.76 -1.84
CA PHE A 271 -3.22 13.53 -2.07
C PHE A 271 -4.13 12.31 -2.27
N ALA A 272 -5.10 12.10 -1.39
CA ALA A 272 -6.04 10.99 -1.48
C ALA A 272 -6.89 11.04 -2.76
N ALA A 273 -7.29 12.24 -3.18
CA ALA A 273 -8.13 12.43 -4.36
C ALA A 273 -7.37 12.39 -5.70
N THR A 274 -6.07 12.67 -5.71
CA THR A 274 -5.28 12.81 -6.96
C THR A 274 -4.18 11.77 -7.13
N VAL A 275 -3.45 11.44 -6.06
CA VAL A 275 -2.29 10.54 -6.12
C VAL A 275 -2.70 9.11 -5.80
N LYS A 276 -3.41 8.91 -4.69
CA LYS A 276 -3.83 7.59 -4.24
C LYS A 276 -5.12 7.11 -4.93
N GLY A 277 -5.95 8.04 -5.39
CA GLY A 277 -7.24 7.76 -6.03
C GLY A 277 -7.51 8.62 -7.24
N VAL A 278 -8.63 8.37 -7.88
CA VAL A 278 -9.12 9.09 -9.07
C VAL A 278 -10.28 10.04 -8.75
N GLY A 279 -10.52 10.31 -7.48
CA GLY A 279 -11.68 11.11 -7.03
C GLY A 279 -11.75 12.50 -7.64
N ALA A 280 -10.62 13.23 -7.71
CA ALA A 280 -10.57 14.55 -8.32
C ALA A 280 -10.80 14.50 -9.84
N TYR A 281 -10.24 13.50 -10.51
CA TYR A 281 -10.47 13.29 -11.95
C TYR A 281 -11.92 12.95 -12.23
N ALA A 282 -12.52 12.07 -11.45
CA ALA A 282 -13.92 11.72 -11.55
C ALA A 282 -14.83 12.93 -11.30
N ALA A 283 -14.55 13.73 -10.27
CA ALA A 283 -15.31 14.93 -9.96
C ALA A 283 -15.26 15.96 -11.11
N LEU A 284 -14.08 16.18 -11.71
CA LEU A 284 -13.94 17.07 -12.87
C LEU A 284 -14.70 16.56 -14.09
N ILE A 285 -14.62 15.26 -14.39
CA ILE A 285 -15.35 14.67 -15.52
C ILE A 285 -16.86 14.80 -15.31
N THR A 286 -17.35 14.49 -14.11
CA THR A 286 -18.76 14.64 -13.79
C THR A 286 -19.22 16.10 -13.96
N LEU A 287 -18.45 17.03 -13.41
CA LEU A 287 -18.76 18.47 -13.53
C LEU A 287 -18.82 18.90 -15.00
N PHE A 288 -17.83 18.53 -15.81
CA PHE A 288 -17.79 18.90 -17.22
C PHE A 288 -18.91 18.27 -18.04
N THR A 289 -19.28 17.03 -17.70
CA THR A 289 -20.44 16.35 -18.30
C THR A 289 -21.73 17.10 -17.97
N LEU A 290 -21.94 17.50 -16.71
CA LEU A 290 -23.09 18.29 -16.29
C LEU A 290 -23.15 19.68 -16.94
N MET A 291 -21.98 20.28 -17.22
CA MET A 291 -21.87 21.56 -17.92
C MET A 291 -21.98 21.43 -19.46
N GLY A 292 -22.13 20.22 -19.99
CA GLY A 292 -22.20 19.99 -21.44
C GLY A 292 -20.87 20.23 -22.18
N ILE A 293 -19.74 20.20 -21.48
CA ILE A 293 -18.41 20.38 -22.06
C ILE A 293 -18.04 19.12 -22.87
N GLY A 294 -17.65 19.33 -24.12
CA GLY A 294 -17.32 18.25 -25.03
C GLY A 294 -16.08 17.44 -24.62
N PRO A 295 -15.96 16.16 -25.07
CA PRO A 295 -14.92 15.24 -24.64
C PRO A 295 -13.49 15.70 -24.97
N ILE A 296 -13.29 16.44 -26.06
CA ILE A 296 -11.97 16.95 -26.45
C ILE A 296 -11.47 17.96 -25.41
N VAL A 297 -12.29 18.93 -25.04
CA VAL A 297 -11.94 19.94 -24.04
C VAL A 297 -11.71 19.29 -22.69
N THR A 298 -12.57 18.35 -22.31
CA THR A 298 -12.42 17.55 -21.09
C THR A 298 -11.07 16.85 -21.06
N THR A 299 -10.69 16.17 -22.14
CA THR A 299 -9.39 15.47 -22.25
C THR A 299 -8.22 16.43 -22.10
N ILE A 300 -8.26 17.59 -22.79
CA ILE A 300 -7.20 18.59 -22.70
C ILE A 300 -7.04 19.07 -21.24
N VAL A 301 -8.14 19.42 -20.59
CA VAL A 301 -8.10 19.88 -19.18
C VAL A 301 -7.59 18.77 -18.24
N MET A 302 -7.96 17.52 -18.48
CA MET A 302 -7.47 16.38 -17.68
C MET A 302 -5.95 16.19 -17.83
N VAL A 303 -5.41 16.35 -19.05
CA VAL A 303 -3.95 16.30 -19.30
C VAL A 303 -3.25 17.47 -18.60
N LEU A 304 -3.78 18.69 -18.73
CA LEU A 304 -3.24 19.87 -18.04
C LEU A 304 -3.29 19.72 -16.50
N PHE A 305 -4.38 19.19 -15.98
CA PHE A 305 -4.53 18.90 -14.57
C PHE A 305 -3.52 17.84 -14.09
N TRP A 306 -3.26 16.82 -14.89
CA TRP A 306 -2.22 15.85 -14.58
C TRP A 306 -0.81 16.47 -14.59
N ILE A 307 -0.48 17.32 -15.58
CA ILE A 307 0.80 18.04 -15.63
C ILE A 307 0.95 18.93 -14.38
N PHE A 308 -0.13 19.63 -14.00
CA PHE A 308 -0.16 20.42 -12.78
C PHE A 308 0.10 19.57 -11.53
N ASN A 309 -0.55 18.40 -11.40
CA ASN A 309 -0.30 17.47 -10.30
C ASN A 309 1.15 17.01 -10.23
N LEU A 310 1.76 16.73 -11.39
CA LEU A 310 3.17 16.35 -11.45
C LEU A 310 4.09 17.50 -10.97
N TRP A 311 3.76 18.73 -11.35
CA TRP A 311 4.52 19.91 -10.95
C TRP A 311 4.45 20.20 -9.43
N ILE A 312 3.31 19.96 -8.78
CA ILE A 312 3.14 20.21 -7.34
C ILE A 312 3.40 18.98 -6.47
N SER A 313 3.74 17.84 -7.07
CA SER A 313 3.79 16.53 -6.38
C SER A 313 4.71 16.52 -5.15
N ASP A 314 5.85 17.19 -5.21
CA ASP A 314 6.79 17.34 -4.09
C ASP A 314 6.15 18.01 -2.88
N ARG A 315 5.40 19.09 -3.09
CA ARG A 315 4.70 19.82 -2.02
C ARG A 315 3.55 19.01 -1.43
N VAL A 316 2.79 18.35 -2.29
CA VAL A 316 1.66 17.52 -1.86
C VAL A 316 2.14 16.33 -1.05
N LEU A 317 3.15 15.61 -1.52
CA LEU A 317 3.71 14.45 -0.82
C LEU A 317 4.36 14.86 0.50
N LYS A 318 5.09 15.97 0.54
CA LYS A 318 5.67 16.50 1.79
C LYS A 318 4.60 16.72 2.87
N ILE A 319 3.48 17.33 2.50
CA ILE A 319 2.37 17.59 3.43
C ILE A 319 1.62 16.29 3.75
N ALA A 320 1.35 15.47 2.74
CA ALA A 320 0.56 14.24 2.90
C ALA A 320 1.26 13.22 3.81
N LEU A 321 2.59 13.12 3.71
CA LEU A 321 3.40 12.19 4.50
C LEU A 321 3.94 12.81 5.79
N ASP A 322 3.48 14.00 6.17
CA ASP A 322 3.91 14.70 7.40
C ASP A 322 5.44 14.78 7.53
N MET A 323 6.12 15.03 6.42
CA MET A 323 7.58 15.01 6.36
C MET A 323 8.20 16.11 7.19
N LYS A 324 9.19 15.75 7.99
CA LYS A 324 10.03 16.68 8.77
C LYS A 324 11.43 16.72 8.16
N LYS A 325 12.05 17.90 8.13
CA LYS A 325 13.44 18.01 7.67
C LYS A 325 14.35 17.27 8.67
N ILE A 326 15.32 16.53 8.16
CA ILE A 326 16.33 15.88 9.01
C ILE A 326 17.23 16.96 9.59
N ASP A 327 17.41 16.91 10.91
CA ASP A 327 18.27 17.80 11.70
C ASP A 327 19.11 16.95 12.67
N ASP A 328 19.68 15.87 12.15
CA ASP A 328 20.54 14.96 12.90
C ASP A 328 22.00 15.31 12.63
N PRO A 329 22.77 15.76 13.65
CA PRO A 329 24.16 16.17 13.49
C PRO A 329 25.08 15.07 12.94
N ASP A 330 24.78 13.81 13.21
CA ASP A 330 25.59 12.67 12.77
C ASP A 330 25.31 12.29 11.31
N LEU A 331 24.09 12.52 10.85
CA LEU A 331 23.68 12.21 9.48
C LEU A 331 23.95 13.35 8.48
N LEU A 332 23.93 14.60 8.91
CA LEU A 332 24.15 15.75 8.04
C LEU A 332 25.48 15.67 7.25
N PRO A 333 26.64 15.31 7.84
CA PRO A 333 27.89 15.15 7.10
C PRO A 333 27.85 14.03 6.06
N ILE A 334 27.17 12.93 6.35
CA ILE A 334 27.00 11.80 5.42
C ILE A 334 26.16 12.25 4.22
N ILE A 335 25.06 12.94 4.48
CA ILE A 335 24.17 13.51 3.47
C ILE A 335 24.96 14.44 2.56
N GLU A 336 25.67 15.41 3.14
CA GLU A 336 26.44 16.41 2.39
C GLU A 336 27.53 15.75 1.53
N LYS A 337 28.25 14.78 2.08
CA LYS A 337 29.28 14.00 1.36
C LYS A 337 28.70 13.30 0.13
N VAL A 338 27.60 12.57 0.28
CA VAL A 338 26.99 11.80 -0.81
C VAL A 338 26.43 12.72 -1.89
N PHE A 339 25.66 13.74 -1.51
CA PHE A 339 25.00 14.62 -2.49
C PHE A 339 26.00 15.57 -3.19
N SER A 340 27.06 16.02 -2.52
CA SER A 340 28.13 16.78 -3.17
C SER A 340 28.88 15.93 -4.21
N ARG A 341 29.19 14.66 -3.90
CA ARG A 341 29.77 13.71 -4.88
C ARG A 341 28.84 13.45 -6.07
N ALA A 342 27.53 13.44 -5.83
CA ALA A 342 26.56 13.34 -6.90
C ALA A 342 26.48 14.61 -7.76
N GLY A 343 27.07 15.73 -7.34
CA GLY A 343 26.97 17.05 -7.98
C GLY A 343 25.60 17.70 -7.77
N LEU A 344 24.97 17.41 -6.62
CA LEU A 344 23.65 17.91 -6.22
C LEU A 344 23.84 18.84 -5.00
N SER A 345 23.89 20.15 -5.24
CA SER A 345 24.19 21.15 -4.21
C SER A 345 22.99 21.56 -3.33
N HIS A 346 21.76 21.26 -3.76
CA HIS A 346 20.53 21.70 -3.10
C HIS A 346 19.47 20.60 -3.10
N VAL A 347 19.68 19.57 -2.26
CA VAL A 347 18.68 18.52 -2.02
C VAL A 347 18.20 18.64 -0.59
N ASP A 348 16.91 18.79 -0.42
CA ASP A 348 16.29 18.72 0.90
C ASP A 348 16.02 17.26 1.27
N ILE A 349 16.52 16.85 2.44
CA ILE A 349 16.29 15.51 2.98
C ILE A 349 15.26 15.57 4.10
N TYR A 350 14.29 14.69 4.02
CA TYR A 350 13.18 14.62 4.96
C TYR A 350 13.03 13.23 5.57
N VAL A 351 12.45 13.16 6.74
CA VAL A 351 11.99 11.93 7.37
C VAL A 351 10.47 11.89 7.39
N THR A 352 9.93 10.73 7.10
CA THR A 352 8.50 10.41 7.26
C THR A 352 8.32 9.24 8.21
N GLU A 353 7.27 9.27 8.99
CA GLU A 353 6.98 8.22 9.95
C GLU A 353 6.38 7.00 9.26
N SER A 354 7.08 5.86 9.32
CA SER A 354 6.63 4.56 8.79
C SER A 354 7.23 3.42 9.61
N ALA A 355 6.58 2.26 9.60
CA ALA A 355 7.13 1.02 10.13
C ALA A 355 7.99 0.26 9.10
N GLU A 356 8.02 0.70 7.86
CA GLU A 356 8.79 0.10 6.76
C GLU A 356 10.17 0.75 6.67
N TYR A 357 11.17 -0.01 6.25
CA TYR A 357 12.51 0.49 5.92
C TYR A 357 12.52 0.91 4.45
N ASN A 358 12.57 2.21 4.18
CA ASN A 358 12.56 2.72 2.80
C ASN A 358 13.22 4.10 2.68
N GLY A 359 13.80 4.36 1.50
CA GLY A 359 14.21 5.67 1.03
C GLY A 359 13.58 5.90 -0.34
N PHE A 360 13.26 7.14 -0.67
CA PHE A 360 12.69 7.44 -1.99
C PHE A 360 12.90 8.90 -2.41
N ALA A 361 13.25 9.08 -3.67
CA ALA A 361 13.27 10.39 -4.30
C ALA A 361 11.85 10.87 -4.64
N ILE A 362 11.58 12.15 -4.44
CA ILE A 362 10.24 12.72 -4.59
C ILE A 362 10.23 13.86 -5.61
N GLY A 363 9.12 13.93 -6.35
CA GLY A 363 8.83 15.01 -7.29
C GLY A 363 9.49 14.84 -8.64
N ALA A 364 9.14 15.75 -9.56
CA ALA A 364 9.67 15.75 -10.93
C ALA A 364 11.14 16.18 -11.01
N ASN A 365 11.73 16.62 -9.90
CA ASN A 365 13.10 17.14 -9.79
C ASN A 365 13.39 18.27 -10.79
N ILE A 366 12.39 19.12 -11.04
CA ILE A 366 12.51 20.33 -11.85
C ILE A 366 12.66 21.53 -10.91
N GLY A 367 13.89 22.04 -10.77
CA GLY A 367 14.23 23.17 -9.91
C GLY A 367 14.26 22.88 -8.41
N ARG A 368 13.79 21.71 -7.97
CA ARG A 368 13.83 21.25 -6.58
C ARG A 368 14.00 19.75 -6.56
N SER A 369 14.82 19.29 -5.63
CA SER A 369 15.06 17.86 -5.43
C SER A 369 14.82 17.54 -3.95
N LEU A 370 14.08 16.48 -3.70
CA LEU A 370 13.69 16.05 -2.37
C LEU A 370 13.86 14.54 -2.27
N VAL A 371 14.52 14.13 -1.18
CA VAL A 371 14.63 12.71 -0.81
C VAL A 371 14.00 12.55 0.56
N ALA A 372 13.26 11.48 0.76
CA ALA A 372 12.70 11.11 2.05
C ALA A 372 13.22 9.75 2.49
N LEU A 373 13.51 9.63 3.78
CA LEU A 373 13.78 8.38 4.47
C LEU A 373 12.64 8.10 5.44
N THR A 374 12.35 6.84 5.68
CA THR A 374 11.41 6.47 6.75
C THR A 374 12.10 6.51 8.12
N SER A 375 11.31 6.66 9.18
CA SER A 375 11.83 6.64 10.56
C SER A 375 12.58 5.36 10.91
N GLU A 376 12.17 4.22 10.35
CA GLU A 376 12.85 2.95 10.58
C GLU A 376 14.19 2.88 9.84
N THR A 377 14.29 3.47 8.64
CA THR A 377 15.57 3.55 7.90
C THR A 377 16.64 4.32 8.67
N LEU A 378 16.25 5.33 9.45
CA LEU A 378 17.19 6.09 10.29
C LEU A 378 17.79 5.26 11.46
N LYS A 379 17.21 4.11 11.79
CA LYS A 379 17.72 3.20 12.81
C LYS A 379 18.78 2.21 12.27
N LEU A 380 19.00 2.21 10.94
CA LEU A 380 20.03 1.39 10.32
C LEU A 380 21.43 1.90 10.63
N PRO A 381 22.46 1.05 10.53
CA PRO A 381 23.85 1.49 10.60
C PRO A 381 24.13 2.60 9.57
N HIS A 382 24.96 3.59 9.93
CA HIS A 382 25.26 4.74 9.07
C HIS A 382 25.79 4.33 7.68
N GLU A 383 26.54 3.24 7.59
CA GLU A 383 27.03 2.69 6.31
C GLU A 383 25.87 2.28 5.38
N ALA A 384 24.82 1.68 5.95
CA ALA A 384 23.63 1.30 5.17
C ALA A 384 22.84 2.56 4.73
N ILE A 385 22.70 3.54 5.62
CA ILE A 385 22.05 4.83 5.30
C ILE A 385 22.83 5.54 4.18
N GLU A 386 24.18 5.57 4.24
CA GLU A 386 25.02 6.17 3.20
C GLU A 386 24.78 5.51 1.83
N GLY A 387 24.67 4.18 1.78
CA GLY A 387 24.36 3.44 0.55
C GLY A 387 22.96 3.77 0.01
N ILE A 388 21.94 3.81 0.87
CA ILE A 388 20.58 4.18 0.48
C ILE A 388 20.55 5.62 -0.06
N LEU A 389 21.20 6.57 0.61
CA LEU A 389 21.30 7.94 0.14
C LEU A 389 22.03 8.06 -1.20
N ALA A 390 23.09 7.26 -1.42
CA ALA A 390 23.80 7.23 -2.69
C ALA A 390 22.93 6.72 -3.83
N HIS A 391 22.12 5.69 -3.57
CA HIS A 391 21.11 5.17 -4.51
C HIS A 391 20.08 6.25 -4.87
N GLU A 392 19.46 6.89 -3.87
CA GLU A 392 18.45 7.94 -4.06
C GLU A 392 19.03 9.20 -4.77
N ALA A 393 20.27 9.54 -4.48
CA ALA A 393 20.95 10.65 -5.15
C ALA A 393 21.04 10.46 -6.68
N ILE A 394 21.18 9.21 -7.15
CA ILE A 394 21.16 8.92 -8.58
C ILE A 394 19.77 9.09 -9.17
N HIS A 395 18.71 8.63 -8.50
CA HIS A 395 17.33 8.84 -8.95
C HIS A 395 17.03 10.34 -9.11
N VAL A 396 17.45 11.16 -8.14
CA VAL A 396 17.35 12.62 -8.22
C VAL A 396 18.15 13.17 -9.41
N LYS A 397 19.44 12.81 -9.50
CA LYS A 397 20.34 13.29 -10.57
C LYS A 397 19.84 12.93 -11.96
N LYS A 398 19.26 11.75 -12.12
CA LYS A 398 18.74 11.25 -13.42
C LYS A 398 17.29 11.61 -13.66
N ARG A 399 16.61 12.24 -12.69
CA ARG A 399 15.19 12.62 -12.77
C ARG A 399 14.28 11.41 -13.06
N ASP A 400 14.54 10.29 -12.41
CA ASP A 400 13.90 9.01 -12.74
C ASP A 400 12.38 9.03 -12.51
N VAL A 401 11.89 9.78 -11.52
CA VAL A 401 10.45 9.97 -11.32
C VAL A 401 9.80 10.64 -12.53
N LEU A 402 10.39 11.72 -13.06
CA LEU A 402 9.89 12.40 -14.26
C LEU A 402 9.99 11.49 -15.48
N MET A 403 11.15 10.84 -15.67
CA MET A 403 11.38 9.94 -16.80
C MET A 403 10.39 8.76 -16.78
N GLY A 404 10.14 8.16 -15.61
CA GLY A 404 9.17 7.09 -15.43
C GLY A 404 7.75 7.52 -15.81
N GLN A 405 7.35 8.75 -15.45
CA GLN A 405 6.04 9.28 -15.83
C GLN A 405 5.94 9.54 -17.35
N LEU A 406 6.95 10.12 -17.97
CA LEU A 406 6.99 10.34 -19.40
C LEU A 406 6.95 9.04 -20.21
N LEU A 407 7.72 8.02 -19.78
CA LEU A 407 7.71 6.70 -20.41
C LEU A 407 6.36 6.00 -20.25
N ARG A 408 5.71 6.15 -19.11
CA ARG A 408 4.33 5.63 -18.90
C ARG A 408 3.35 6.29 -19.88
N PHE A 409 3.42 7.60 -20.04
CA PHE A 409 2.57 8.32 -21.00
C PHE A 409 2.83 7.90 -22.44
N LEU A 410 4.09 7.82 -22.81
CA LEU A 410 4.48 7.35 -24.15
C LEU A 410 3.92 5.95 -24.41
N LEU A 411 4.07 5.06 -23.45
CA LEU A 411 3.56 3.68 -23.55
C LEU A 411 2.04 3.65 -23.72
N ILE A 412 1.31 4.38 -22.85
CA ILE A 412 -0.15 4.49 -22.97
C ILE A 412 -0.56 5.07 -24.32
N GLY A 413 0.13 6.12 -24.78
CA GLY A 413 -0.11 6.72 -26.10
C GLY A 413 0.13 5.75 -27.24
N LEU A 414 1.20 4.98 -27.21
CA LEU A 414 1.52 3.95 -28.22
C LEU A 414 0.47 2.83 -28.22
N VAL A 415 0.03 2.39 -27.03
CA VAL A 415 -1.01 1.40 -26.89
C VAL A 415 -2.33 1.89 -27.47
N LEU A 416 -2.77 3.10 -27.11
CA LEU A 416 -4.01 3.68 -27.64
C LEU A 416 -3.94 3.88 -29.16
N ALA A 417 -2.81 4.37 -29.68
CA ALA A 417 -2.59 4.49 -31.12
C ALA A 417 -2.63 3.12 -31.83
N GLY A 418 -1.98 2.12 -31.23
CA GLY A 418 -2.00 0.75 -31.74
C GLY A 418 -3.40 0.16 -31.78
N VAL A 419 -4.17 0.30 -30.69
CA VAL A 419 -5.57 -0.14 -30.62
C VAL A 419 -6.43 0.58 -31.66
N PHE A 420 -6.26 1.90 -31.82
CA PHE A 420 -7.01 2.68 -32.81
C PHE A 420 -6.70 2.24 -34.24
N LEU A 421 -5.42 2.09 -34.59
CA LEU A 421 -5.00 1.65 -35.93
C LEU A 421 -5.47 0.22 -36.21
N PHE A 422 -5.36 -0.67 -35.22
CA PHE A 422 -5.84 -2.06 -35.35
C PHE A 422 -7.37 -2.10 -35.53
N TYR A 423 -8.11 -1.33 -34.74
CA TYR A 423 -9.56 -1.23 -34.88
C TYR A 423 -9.95 -0.73 -36.29
N LYS A 424 -9.33 0.37 -36.74
CA LYS A 424 -9.59 0.95 -38.07
C LYS A 424 -9.28 -0.02 -39.23
N ALA A 425 -8.19 -0.80 -39.08
CA ALA A 425 -7.78 -1.76 -40.12
C ALA A 425 -8.65 -3.02 -40.17
N PHE A 426 -9.19 -3.47 -39.04
CA PHE A 426 -9.84 -4.76 -38.90
C PHE A 426 -11.28 -4.66 -38.38
N GLN A 427 -11.93 -3.50 -38.45
CA GLN A 427 -13.27 -3.30 -37.87
C GLN A 427 -14.28 -4.36 -38.33
N ASN A 428 -14.32 -4.72 -39.60
CA ASN A 428 -15.25 -5.73 -40.14
C ASN A 428 -14.96 -7.14 -39.60
N TRP A 429 -13.70 -7.48 -39.33
CA TRP A 429 -13.29 -8.74 -38.75
C TRP A 429 -13.56 -8.76 -37.24
N LEU A 430 -13.36 -7.63 -36.56
CA LEU A 430 -13.56 -7.50 -35.11
C LEU A 430 -15.02 -7.68 -34.68
N GLU A 431 -15.98 -7.30 -35.55
CA GLU A 431 -17.42 -7.55 -35.30
C GLU A 431 -17.75 -9.05 -35.19
N HIS A 432 -16.98 -9.91 -35.88
CA HIS A 432 -17.15 -11.35 -35.88
C HIS A 432 -16.17 -12.09 -34.94
N ALA A 433 -15.08 -11.44 -34.53
CA ALA A 433 -13.99 -12.03 -33.76
C ALA A 433 -13.83 -11.40 -32.36
N GLN A 434 -14.94 -11.14 -31.69
CA GLN A 434 -14.96 -10.47 -30.37
C GLN A 434 -14.04 -11.13 -29.32
N ILE A 435 -13.89 -12.46 -29.39
CA ILE A 435 -13.02 -13.20 -28.48
C ILE A 435 -11.53 -12.82 -28.65
N PHE A 436 -11.08 -12.59 -29.89
CA PHE A 436 -9.69 -12.19 -30.16
C PHE A 436 -9.42 -10.75 -29.72
N VAL A 437 -10.39 -9.85 -29.90
CA VAL A 437 -10.30 -8.47 -29.37
C VAL A 437 -10.15 -8.49 -27.86
N PHE A 438 -10.97 -9.27 -27.21
CA PHE A 438 -10.93 -9.47 -25.77
C PHE A 438 -9.59 -10.03 -25.31
N LEU A 439 -9.12 -11.13 -25.87
CA LEU A 439 -7.83 -11.73 -25.52
C LEU A 439 -6.68 -10.75 -25.77
N SER A 440 -6.73 -9.98 -26.85
CA SER A 440 -5.72 -8.97 -27.16
C SER A 440 -5.70 -7.83 -26.13
N LEU A 441 -6.87 -7.34 -25.70
CA LEU A 441 -6.98 -6.32 -24.66
C LEU A 441 -6.46 -6.84 -23.32
N TRP A 442 -6.79 -8.09 -22.98
CA TRP A 442 -6.28 -8.74 -21.78
C TRP A 442 -4.77 -8.92 -21.80
N LEU A 443 -4.25 -9.43 -22.90
CA LEU A 443 -2.80 -9.54 -23.09
C LEU A 443 -2.12 -8.18 -22.92
N LEU A 444 -2.72 -7.13 -23.45
CA LEU A 444 -2.21 -5.77 -23.34
C LEU A 444 -2.22 -5.27 -21.89
N ILE A 445 -3.33 -5.47 -21.16
CA ILE A 445 -3.43 -5.12 -19.73
C ILE A 445 -2.37 -5.87 -18.91
N PHE A 446 -2.10 -7.13 -19.24
CA PHE A 446 -1.07 -7.95 -18.60
C PHE A 446 0.35 -7.50 -18.95
N LEU A 447 0.57 -7.07 -20.19
CA LEU A 447 1.88 -6.60 -20.65
C LEU A 447 2.24 -5.20 -20.15
N LEU A 448 1.25 -4.32 -19.88
CA LEU A 448 1.52 -2.97 -19.38
C LEU A 448 2.38 -2.94 -18.10
N PRO A 449 2.08 -3.71 -17.03
CA PRO A 449 2.95 -3.79 -15.86
C PRO A 449 4.34 -4.34 -16.18
N ALA A 450 4.44 -5.33 -17.07
CA ALA A 450 5.71 -5.91 -17.48
C ALA A 450 6.59 -4.90 -18.23
N PHE A 451 6.02 -4.11 -19.14
CA PHE A 451 6.72 -3.00 -19.80
C PHE A 451 7.13 -1.91 -18.81
N GLN A 452 6.26 -1.56 -17.86
CA GLN A 452 6.60 -0.59 -16.84
C GLN A 452 7.75 -1.08 -15.97
N SER A 453 7.74 -2.37 -15.58
CA SER A 453 8.81 -2.97 -14.79
C SER A 453 10.16 -2.98 -15.51
N LEU A 454 10.20 -3.09 -16.84
CA LEU A 454 11.42 -2.95 -17.62
C LEU A 454 12.13 -1.62 -17.35
N PHE A 455 11.40 -0.52 -17.44
CA PHE A 455 12.00 0.80 -17.24
C PHE A 455 12.36 1.06 -15.79
N THR A 456 11.50 0.69 -14.85
CA THR A 456 11.77 0.89 -13.43
C THR A 456 12.96 0.06 -12.99
N GLN A 457 13.04 -1.22 -13.31
CA GLN A 457 14.18 -2.07 -12.95
C GLN A 457 15.49 -1.61 -13.61
N TRP A 458 15.43 -1.14 -14.85
CA TRP A 458 16.60 -0.55 -15.48
C TRP A 458 17.11 0.69 -14.71
N MET A 459 16.21 1.56 -14.25
CA MET A 459 16.56 2.71 -13.42
C MET A 459 17.17 2.28 -12.09
N GLU A 460 16.62 1.25 -11.44
CA GLU A 460 17.13 0.68 -10.19
C GLU A 460 18.57 0.14 -10.34
N VAL A 461 18.79 -0.73 -11.33
CA VAL A 461 20.13 -1.29 -11.59
C VAL A 461 21.13 -0.18 -11.88
N ARG A 462 20.73 0.84 -12.63
CA ARG A 462 21.56 2.00 -12.89
C ARG A 462 21.84 2.79 -11.61
N ALA A 463 20.83 2.96 -10.74
CA ALA A 463 20.98 3.67 -9.47
C ALA A 463 21.94 2.95 -8.52
N ASP A 464 21.88 1.61 -8.43
CA ASP A 464 22.81 0.81 -7.65
C ASP A 464 24.26 1.01 -8.11
N HIS A 465 24.52 0.82 -9.39
CA HIS A 465 25.89 0.87 -9.92
C HIS A 465 26.48 2.28 -10.00
N LEU A 466 25.68 3.30 -10.26
CA LEU A 466 26.14 4.68 -10.21
C LEU A 466 26.21 5.19 -8.77
N GLY A 467 25.29 4.78 -7.90
CA GLY A 467 25.34 5.09 -6.47
C GLY A 467 26.61 4.54 -5.83
N ALA A 468 27.00 3.33 -6.20
CA ALA A 468 28.27 2.75 -5.76
C ALA A 468 29.50 3.63 -6.07
N THR A 469 29.47 4.42 -7.16
CA THR A 469 30.58 5.35 -7.48
C THR A 469 30.67 6.56 -6.53
N LEU A 470 29.62 6.80 -5.74
CA LEU A 470 29.58 7.88 -4.75
C LEU A 470 30.12 7.44 -3.38
N LEU A 471 30.30 6.14 -3.17
CA LEU A 471 30.73 5.52 -1.93
C LEU A 471 32.24 5.25 -1.93
N ASP A 472 32.87 5.33 -0.77
CA ASP A 472 34.32 5.05 -0.64
C ASP A 472 34.65 3.58 -0.92
N GLY A 473 33.79 2.66 -0.45
CA GLY A 473 33.92 1.23 -0.67
C GLY A 473 33.30 0.71 -1.97
N GLY A 474 32.77 1.61 -2.83
CA GLY A 474 32.24 1.25 -4.15
C GLY A 474 31.13 0.20 -4.12
N ASN A 475 31.20 -0.75 -5.05
CA ASN A 475 30.22 -1.84 -5.15
C ASN A 475 30.10 -2.69 -3.89
N ALA A 476 31.20 -2.94 -3.19
CA ALA A 476 31.19 -3.75 -1.98
C ALA A 476 30.36 -3.07 -0.86
N GLN A 477 30.53 -1.77 -0.68
CA GLN A 477 29.77 -0.99 0.29
C GLN A 477 28.28 -0.91 -0.12
N MET A 478 27.98 -0.69 -1.39
CA MET A 478 26.59 -0.68 -1.88
C MET A 478 25.90 -2.03 -1.67
N ALA A 479 26.59 -3.14 -2.01
CA ALA A 479 26.06 -4.48 -1.79
C ALA A 479 25.80 -4.77 -0.31
N ASN A 480 26.72 -4.37 0.58
CA ASN A 480 26.56 -4.49 2.02
C ASN A 480 25.37 -3.67 2.53
N SER A 481 25.21 -2.43 2.05
CA SER A 481 24.09 -1.55 2.42
C SER A 481 22.72 -2.15 2.03
N LEU A 482 22.62 -2.73 0.82
CA LEU A 482 21.40 -3.43 0.37
C LEU A 482 21.15 -4.71 1.17
N THR A 483 22.20 -5.43 1.53
CA THR A 483 22.11 -6.63 2.38
C THR A 483 21.55 -6.29 3.75
N ILE A 484 22.12 -5.29 4.42
CA ILE A 484 21.64 -4.81 5.73
C ILE A 484 20.17 -4.35 5.64
N LEU A 485 19.83 -3.54 4.65
CA LEU A 485 18.45 -3.09 4.44
C LEU A 485 17.50 -4.28 4.32
N CYS A 486 17.86 -5.25 3.49
CA CYS A 486 17.05 -6.45 3.24
C CYS A 486 16.89 -7.32 4.49
N GLU A 487 17.96 -7.55 5.24
CA GLU A 487 17.89 -8.32 6.50
C GLU A 487 16.97 -7.66 7.54
N TYR A 488 17.01 -6.33 7.66
CA TYR A 488 16.12 -5.61 8.56
C TYR A 488 14.66 -5.65 8.09
N GLN A 489 14.41 -5.52 6.78
CA GLN A 489 13.08 -5.67 6.20
C GLN A 489 12.52 -7.09 6.41
N ASP A 490 13.30 -8.12 6.09
CA ASP A 490 12.90 -9.53 6.25
C ASP A 490 12.59 -9.85 7.72
N ARG A 491 13.43 -9.39 8.65
CA ARG A 491 13.23 -9.56 10.09
C ARG A 491 11.97 -8.83 10.57
N ALA A 492 11.72 -7.61 10.10
CA ALA A 492 10.52 -6.86 10.46
C ALA A 492 9.25 -7.54 9.94
N LEU A 493 9.27 -8.07 8.71
CA LEU A 493 8.16 -8.83 8.14
C LEU A 493 7.90 -10.15 8.87
N GLU A 494 8.96 -10.88 9.23
CA GLU A 494 8.86 -12.12 10.00
C GLU A 494 8.23 -11.88 11.37
N LYS A 495 8.69 -10.83 12.08
CA LYS A 495 8.13 -10.45 13.38
C LYS A 495 6.67 -10.02 13.26
N SER A 496 6.36 -9.13 12.31
CA SER A 496 4.99 -8.70 12.05
C SER A 496 4.05 -9.87 11.71
N ALA A 497 4.51 -10.83 10.91
CA ALA A 497 3.77 -12.07 10.66
C ALA A 497 3.60 -12.93 11.91
N GLY A 498 4.61 -12.96 12.79
CA GLY A 498 4.58 -13.67 14.08
C GLY A 498 3.62 -13.08 15.11
N TYR A 499 3.16 -11.83 14.92
CA TYR A 499 2.17 -11.22 15.82
C TYR A 499 0.77 -11.82 15.66
N TYR A 500 0.44 -12.45 14.53
CA TYR A 500 -0.84 -13.11 14.34
C TYR A 500 -0.95 -14.41 15.16
N VAL A 501 -2.01 -14.55 15.96
CA VAL A 501 -2.28 -15.74 16.76
C VAL A 501 -3.33 -16.59 16.07
N THR A 502 -2.95 -17.82 15.72
CA THR A 502 -3.86 -18.85 15.21
C THR A 502 -4.18 -19.81 16.36
N PHE A 503 -5.44 -19.87 16.79
CA PHE A 503 -5.87 -20.74 17.91
C PHE A 503 -6.25 -22.17 17.47
N GLU A 504 -6.15 -22.48 16.19
CA GLU A 504 -6.45 -23.83 15.66
C GLU A 504 -5.18 -24.68 15.59
N LYS A 505 -5.36 -26.01 15.69
CA LYS A 505 -4.32 -27.06 15.66
C LYS A 505 -3.43 -27.10 14.40
N GLU A 506 -3.45 -26.07 13.58
CA GLU A 506 -2.62 -25.92 12.37
C GLU A 506 -1.16 -25.55 12.65
N GLN A 507 -0.78 -25.37 13.92
CA GLN A 507 0.59 -24.94 14.27
C GLN A 507 1.69 -25.93 13.88
N GLU A 508 1.38 -27.21 13.66
CA GLU A 508 2.39 -28.21 13.29
C GLU A 508 2.65 -28.29 11.77
N ALA A 509 1.69 -27.90 10.94
CA ALA A 509 1.84 -27.94 9.48
C ALA A 509 2.66 -26.75 8.94
N ASN A 510 2.53 -25.57 9.54
CA ASN A 510 3.19 -24.34 9.07
C ASN A 510 4.64 -24.15 9.53
N LYS A 511 5.16 -25.00 10.42
CA LYS A 511 6.60 -24.98 10.80
C LYS A 511 7.56 -25.43 9.69
N LYS A 512 7.05 -25.91 8.55
CA LYS A 512 7.89 -26.42 7.45
C LYS A 512 8.22 -25.41 6.36
N ASP A 513 7.51 -24.31 6.24
CA ASP A 513 7.88 -23.25 5.30
C ASP A 513 8.88 -22.30 5.98
N LYS A 514 10.15 -22.75 5.96
CA LYS A 514 11.28 -21.89 6.26
C LYS A 514 11.19 -20.70 5.30
N LYS A 515 10.88 -19.52 5.80
CA LYS A 515 10.83 -18.31 4.99
C LYS A 515 12.20 -18.16 4.32
N ILE A 516 12.22 -18.22 3.00
CA ILE A 516 13.42 -17.96 2.22
C ILE A 516 13.72 -16.48 2.39
N SER A 517 14.94 -16.14 2.82
CA SER A 517 15.37 -14.74 2.89
C SER A 517 15.29 -14.11 1.50
N SER A 518 14.94 -12.83 1.41
CA SER A 518 14.93 -12.08 0.14
C SER A 518 16.33 -12.00 -0.51
N LEU A 519 17.38 -12.39 0.23
CA LEU A 519 18.75 -12.55 -0.27
C LEU A 519 19.00 -13.93 -0.89
N GLU A 520 18.10 -14.89 -0.73
CA GLU A 520 18.19 -16.20 -1.34
C GLU A 520 17.41 -16.25 -2.66
N ARG A 521 17.90 -17.09 -3.57
CA ARG A 521 17.27 -17.30 -4.88
C ARG A 521 16.00 -18.12 -4.73
N ASP A 522 14.85 -17.55 -4.98
CA ASP A 522 13.54 -18.17 -4.85
C ASP A 522 13.22 -19.17 -5.99
N SER A 523 12.05 -19.82 -5.94
CA SER A 523 11.56 -20.67 -7.01
C SER A 523 11.40 -19.87 -8.33
N TRP A 524 11.46 -20.58 -9.47
CA TRP A 524 11.40 -19.93 -10.79
C TRP A 524 10.14 -19.07 -10.99
N PHE A 525 9.02 -19.47 -10.40
CA PHE A 525 7.75 -18.75 -10.56
C PHE A 525 7.78 -17.39 -9.84
N PHE A 526 8.28 -17.34 -8.60
CA PHE A 526 8.42 -16.08 -7.88
C PHE A 526 9.47 -15.18 -8.52
N ARG A 527 10.61 -15.74 -8.96
CA ARG A 527 11.62 -15.00 -9.73
C ARG A 527 11.02 -14.42 -11.03
N PHE A 528 10.17 -15.19 -11.74
CA PHE A 528 9.45 -14.70 -12.92
C PHE A 528 8.56 -13.51 -12.55
N LEU A 529 7.77 -13.60 -11.46
CA LEU A 529 6.91 -12.49 -11.03
C LEU A 529 7.75 -11.25 -10.66
N GLU A 530 8.82 -11.42 -9.91
CA GLU A 530 9.70 -10.32 -9.51
C GLU A 530 10.37 -9.66 -10.70
N PHE A 531 10.98 -10.42 -11.61
CA PHE A 531 11.64 -9.85 -12.77
C PHE A 531 10.68 -9.27 -13.80
N GLN A 532 9.48 -9.82 -13.97
CA GLN A 532 8.59 -9.38 -15.04
C GLN A 532 7.58 -8.32 -14.59
N PHE A 533 7.20 -8.27 -13.32
CA PHE A 533 6.09 -7.44 -12.88
C PHE A 533 6.40 -6.47 -11.73
N MET A 534 7.46 -6.71 -10.95
CA MET A 534 7.83 -5.82 -9.84
C MET A 534 8.65 -4.62 -10.33
N SER A 535 8.60 -3.51 -9.59
CA SER A 535 9.36 -2.30 -9.88
C SER A 535 10.85 -2.44 -9.68
N HIS A 536 11.27 -3.31 -8.77
CA HIS A 536 12.66 -3.56 -8.43
C HIS A 536 13.06 -4.98 -8.85
N PRO A 537 14.31 -5.20 -9.33
CA PRO A 537 14.82 -6.55 -9.49
C PRO A 537 14.92 -7.25 -8.13
N PRO A 538 14.93 -8.61 -8.08
CA PRO A 538 15.07 -9.34 -6.83
C PRO A 538 16.31 -8.92 -6.06
N MET A 539 16.23 -8.82 -4.73
CA MET A 539 17.31 -8.30 -3.91
C MET A 539 18.57 -9.16 -3.99
N TYR A 540 18.42 -10.49 -4.00
CA TYR A 540 19.55 -11.42 -4.19
C TYR A 540 20.33 -11.12 -5.47
N TRP A 541 19.63 -10.77 -6.55
CA TRP A 541 20.25 -10.47 -7.84
C TRP A 541 20.95 -9.10 -7.82
N ARG A 542 20.35 -8.07 -7.19
CA ARG A 542 20.96 -6.74 -7.05
C ARG A 542 22.30 -6.84 -6.32
N VAL A 543 22.32 -7.52 -5.17
CA VAL A 543 23.53 -7.75 -4.37
C VAL A 543 24.57 -8.54 -5.16
N HIS A 544 24.19 -9.66 -5.79
CA HIS A 544 25.08 -10.47 -6.60
C HIS A 544 25.68 -9.69 -7.79
N SER A 545 24.86 -8.88 -8.48
CA SER A 545 25.32 -8.05 -9.59
C SER A 545 26.41 -7.05 -9.17
N LEU A 546 26.26 -6.43 -8.00
CA LEU A 546 27.26 -5.51 -7.44
C LEU A 546 28.55 -6.24 -7.04
N GLN A 547 28.44 -7.44 -6.46
CA GLN A 547 29.60 -8.23 -6.02
C GLN A 547 30.42 -8.80 -7.18
N THR A 548 29.78 -9.05 -8.32
CA THR A 548 30.41 -9.74 -9.46
C THR A 548 30.86 -8.81 -10.59
N THR A 549 30.56 -7.52 -10.50
CA THR A 549 30.89 -6.55 -11.55
C THR A 549 31.74 -5.40 -11.00
N GLU A 550 32.46 -4.72 -11.89
CA GLU A 550 33.24 -3.51 -11.53
C GLU A 550 32.32 -2.33 -11.18
N THR A 551 32.84 -1.37 -10.41
CA THR A 551 32.11 -0.16 -10.04
C THR A 551 31.84 0.74 -11.27
N GLY A 552 30.68 1.40 -11.30
CA GLY A 552 30.25 2.30 -12.38
C GLY A 552 29.25 1.67 -13.35
N TRP A 553 28.76 2.46 -14.30
CA TRP A 553 27.71 2.06 -15.26
C TRP A 553 28.30 1.77 -16.62
N SER A 554 27.88 0.66 -17.25
CA SER A 554 28.33 0.26 -18.58
C SER A 554 27.24 -0.49 -19.35
N ILE A 555 27.40 -0.60 -20.66
CA ILE A 555 26.52 -1.40 -21.53
C ILE A 555 26.52 -2.88 -21.11
N GLY A 556 27.67 -3.38 -20.63
CA GLY A 556 27.78 -4.75 -20.11
C GLY A 556 26.80 -5.05 -18.99
N LYS A 557 26.52 -4.09 -18.11
CA LYS A 557 25.56 -4.23 -17.01
C LYS A 557 24.11 -4.22 -17.48
N ILE A 558 23.79 -3.42 -18.49
CA ILE A 558 22.50 -3.47 -19.15
C ILE A 558 22.26 -4.86 -19.76
N LYS A 559 23.28 -5.39 -20.46
CA LYS A 559 23.21 -6.73 -21.05
C LYS A 559 23.09 -7.81 -19.98
N LEU A 560 23.86 -7.70 -18.88
CA LEU A 560 23.79 -8.64 -17.76
C LEU A 560 22.36 -8.66 -17.15
N TRP A 561 21.80 -7.50 -16.82
CA TRP A 561 20.46 -7.40 -16.30
C TRP A 561 19.42 -7.94 -17.28
N TRP A 562 19.49 -7.56 -18.54
CA TRP A 562 18.56 -8.02 -19.57
C TRP A 562 18.59 -9.54 -19.74
N CYS A 563 19.76 -10.14 -19.86
CA CYS A 563 19.92 -11.59 -19.98
C CYS A 563 19.45 -12.31 -18.71
N SER A 564 19.75 -11.74 -17.53
CA SER A 564 19.33 -12.33 -16.25
C SER A 564 17.80 -12.29 -16.09
N ARG A 565 17.15 -11.20 -16.50
CA ARG A 565 15.69 -11.08 -16.47
C ARG A 565 14.98 -12.24 -17.17
N PHE A 566 15.50 -12.68 -18.31
CA PHE A 566 14.95 -13.84 -19.02
C PHE A 566 15.42 -15.17 -18.43
N ARG A 567 16.71 -15.33 -18.18
CA ARG A 567 17.26 -16.58 -17.64
C ARG A 567 16.66 -16.95 -16.30
N GLU A 568 16.54 -15.99 -15.38
CA GLU A 568 16.00 -16.22 -14.05
C GLU A 568 14.48 -16.45 -14.05
N SER A 569 13.78 -16.04 -15.11
CA SER A 569 12.35 -16.28 -15.28
C SER A 569 12.01 -17.67 -15.84
N LEU A 570 13.00 -18.48 -16.17
CA LEU A 570 12.78 -19.82 -16.70
C LEU A 570 12.92 -20.89 -15.60
N PRO A 571 12.19 -22.02 -15.71
CA PRO A 571 12.47 -23.20 -14.90
C PRO A 571 13.91 -23.64 -15.09
N ASN A 572 14.56 -24.03 -14.00
CA ASN A 572 15.95 -24.59 -14.08
C ASN A 572 15.90 -26.00 -14.64
#